data_aa86c0b2d6c59a15abe3b731503a2996
#
_entry.id   aa86c0b2d6c59a15abe3b731503a2996
#
_cell.length_a   1.000
_cell.length_b   1.000
_cell.length_c   1.000
_cell.angle_alpha   90.00
_cell.angle_beta   90.00
_cell.angle_gamma   90.00
#
_symmetry.space_group_name_H-M   'P 1'
#
loop_
_entity.id
_entity.type
_entity.pdbx_description
1 polymer ?
#
loop_
_entity_poly.entity_id
_entity_poly.type
_entity_poly.pdbx_seq_one_letter_code
_entity_poly.pdbx_strand_id
1 'polypeptide(L)'
;MISFALVVALAGAGFFGTETLSSMEAGASPHFAISTQYRPGKTAGTGEVAVTFEPKDPDVKINTTPPPRLKLDEAQKVLAEKTAPKRAGAPDEKYLDLTFPVVFPVAVTSPVHGEQTVKGALTFYYCSHREGWCRKGTADLEIPVKAH
;
A
#
# COMPACT_ATOMS: atom_id res chain seq x y z
N MET A 1 45.52 -53.24 -11.50
CA MET A 1 45.23 -51.86 -11.90
C MET A 1 43.77 -51.59 -11.65
N ILE A 2 43.47 -50.89 -10.56
CA ILE A 2 42.08 -50.70 -10.08
C ILE A 2 41.73 -49.25 -10.40
N SER A 3 40.77 -49.03 -11.34
CA SER A 3 40.25 -47.72 -11.68
C SER A 3 39.08 -47.38 -10.77
N PHE A 4 39.24 -46.40 -9.94
CA PHE A 4 38.17 -45.81 -9.14
C PHE A 4 37.42 -44.75 -9.95
N ALA A 5 36.16 -45.01 -10.25
CA ALA A 5 35.26 -44.03 -10.84
C ALA A 5 34.65 -43.19 -9.70
N LEU A 6 34.96 -41.91 -9.73
CA LEU A 6 34.42 -40.90 -8.79
C LEU A 6 33.04 -40.46 -9.32
N VAL A 7 31.95 -40.82 -8.63
CA VAL A 7 30.61 -40.31 -8.91
C VAL A 7 30.44 -38.99 -8.13
N VAL A 8 30.41 -37.86 -8.82
CA VAL A 8 30.05 -36.55 -8.27
C VAL A 8 28.53 -36.41 -8.33
N ALA A 9 27.87 -36.51 -7.19
CA ALA A 9 26.47 -36.16 -7.05
C ALA A 9 26.31 -34.64 -6.95
N LEU A 10 25.78 -34.01 -8.00
CA LEU A 10 25.33 -32.61 -7.94
C LEU A 10 23.99 -32.55 -7.18
N ALA A 11 24.05 -32.10 -5.94
CA ALA A 11 22.87 -31.71 -5.19
C ALA A 11 22.39 -30.34 -5.74
N GLY A 12 21.33 -30.36 -6.53
CA GLY A 12 20.63 -29.14 -6.96
C GLY A 12 19.89 -28.53 -5.79
N ALA A 13 20.46 -27.47 -5.20
CA ALA A 13 19.75 -26.61 -4.26
C ALA A 13 18.74 -25.76 -5.03
N GLY A 14 17.46 -26.14 -4.97
CA GLY A 14 16.36 -25.30 -5.44
C GLY A 14 16.28 -24.05 -4.61
N PHE A 15 16.71 -22.94 -5.18
CA PHE A 15 16.40 -21.62 -4.63
C PHE A 15 14.92 -21.35 -4.83
N PHE A 16 14.11 -21.57 -3.80
CA PHE A 16 12.79 -20.97 -3.70
C PHE A 16 13.02 -19.48 -3.45
N GLY A 17 12.97 -18.68 -4.51
CA GLY A 17 12.92 -17.24 -4.42
C GLY A 17 11.63 -16.84 -3.70
N THR A 18 11.73 -16.56 -2.41
CA THR A 18 10.70 -15.79 -1.72
C THR A 18 10.69 -14.40 -2.33
N GLU A 19 9.74 -14.12 -3.21
CA GLU A 19 9.42 -12.76 -3.62
C GLU A 19 8.98 -12.00 -2.37
N THR A 20 9.92 -11.32 -1.75
CA THR A 20 9.63 -10.34 -0.72
C THR A 20 8.88 -9.20 -1.39
N LEU A 21 7.56 -9.13 -1.16
CA LEU A 21 6.76 -7.95 -1.45
C LEU A 21 7.38 -6.81 -0.64
N SER A 22 8.08 -5.92 -1.33
CA SER A 22 8.63 -4.70 -0.73
C SER A 22 7.47 -3.79 -0.35
N SER A 23 6.96 -3.96 0.87
CA SER A 23 6.15 -2.93 1.53
C SER A 23 7.10 -1.81 1.93
N MET A 24 7.14 -0.73 1.17
CA MET A 24 7.81 0.48 1.62
C MET A 24 6.95 1.10 2.72
N GLU A 25 7.52 1.24 3.92
CA GLU A 25 6.89 2.03 4.97
C GLU A 25 6.84 3.48 4.52
N ALA A 26 5.63 3.93 4.23
CA ALA A 26 5.36 5.32 3.93
C ALA A 26 5.19 6.09 5.22
N GLY A 27 5.80 7.26 5.28
CA GLY A 27 5.74 8.31 6.29
C GLY A 27 5.27 7.96 7.71
N ALA A 28 6.16 8.05 8.66
CA ALA A 28 5.92 7.68 10.05
C ALA A 28 4.86 8.55 10.73
N SER A 29 3.65 8.04 10.86
CA SER A 29 2.71 8.52 11.87
C SER A 29 3.10 7.93 13.24
N PRO A 30 3.07 8.71 14.34
CA PRO A 30 3.36 8.16 15.67
C PRO A 30 2.35 7.08 16.09
N HIS A 31 1.14 7.07 15.53
CA HIS A 31 0.05 6.18 15.92
C HIS A 31 -0.22 5.03 14.94
N PHE A 32 0.30 5.13 13.71
CA PHE A 32 0.08 4.12 12.66
C PHE A 32 1.37 3.85 11.90
N ALA A 33 1.61 2.58 11.56
CA ALA A 33 2.44 2.24 10.43
C ALA A 33 1.53 2.23 9.18
N ILE A 34 2.02 2.83 8.08
CA ILE A 34 1.25 2.98 6.85
C ILE A 34 2.04 2.34 5.72
N SER A 35 1.42 1.43 5.00
CA SER A 35 2.01 0.80 3.82
C SER A 35 1.11 0.95 2.60
N THR A 36 1.72 0.92 1.42
CA THR A 36 1.01 1.08 0.15
C THR A 36 1.29 -0.06 -0.80
N GLN A 37 0.29 -0.41 -1.60
CA GLN A 37 0.41 -1.38 -2.67
C GLN A 37 -0.37 -0.88 -3.89
N TYR A 38 0.31 -0.79 -5.04
CA TYR A 38 -0.37 -0.60 -6.31
C TYR A 38 -0.86 -1.94 -6.86
N ARG A 39 -2.07 -1.93 -7.42
CA ARG A 39 -2.68 -3.06 -8.13
C ARG A 39 -3.18 -2.58 -9.48
N PRO A 40 -2.75 -3.18 -10.60
CA PRO A 40 -3.31 -2.85 -11.89
C PRO A 40 -4.76 -3.30 -11.96
N GLY A 41 -5.59 -2.50 -12.63
CA GLY A 41 -6.98 -2.84 -12.87
C GLY A 41 -7.16 -3.87 -13.97
N LYS A 42 -8.33 -4.48 -14.02
CA LYS A 42 -8.70 -5.43 -15.09
C LYS A 42 -8.83 -4.76 -16.47
N THR A 43 -9.09 -3.46 -16.48
CA THR A 43 -9.23 -2.65 -17.69
C THR A 43 -7.96 -1.83 -17.88
N ALA A 44 -7.46 -1.78 -19.11
CA ALA A 44 -6.30 -0.95 -19.44
C ALA A 44 -6.54 0.51 -19.01
N GLY A 45 -5.50 1.17 -18.51
CA GLY A 45 -5.58 2.54 -18.00
C GLY A 45 -6.24 2.69 -16.64
N THR A 46 -6.51 1.60 -15.93
CA THR A 46 -7.06 1.64 -14.56
C THR A 46 -6.15 0.94 -13.58
N GLY A 47 -6.25 1.33 -12.31
CA GLY A 47 -5.54 0.71 -11.20
C GLY A 47 -6.15 1.10 -9.86
N GLU A 48 -5.56 0.57 -8.82
CA GLU A 48 -5.93 0.84 -7.44
C GLU A 48 -4.67 1.00 -6.59
N VAL A 49 -4.69 1.97 -5.68
CA VAL A 49 -3.71 2.09 -4.60
C VAL A 49 -4.37 1.63 -3.31
N ALA A 50 -3.91 0.53 -2.76
CA ALA A 50 -4.33 0.03 -1.47
C ALA A 50 -3.43 0.60 -0.38
N VAL A 51 -4.02 1.25 0.62
CA VAL A 51 -3.33 1.81 1.79
C VAL A 51 -3.73 1.00 3.02
N THR A 52 -2.76 0.39 3.67
CA THR A 52 -2.97 -0.36 4.90
C THR A 52 -2.49 0.47 6.08
N PHE A 53 -3.33 0.58 7.10
CA PHE A 53 -3.00 1.22 8.37
C PHE A 53 -2.84 0.14 9.43
N GLU A 54 -1.68 0.09 10.07
CA GLU A 54 -1.44 -0.74 11.24
C GLU A 54 -1.41 0.14 12.50
N PRO A 55 -2.41 0.05 13.38
CA PRO A 55 -2.43 0.85 14.58
C PRO A 55 -1.32 0.40 15.56
N LYS A 56 -0.51 1.37 16.00
CA LYS A 56 0.48 1.16 17.06
C LYS A 56 -0.15 1.29 18.46
N ASP A 57 -1.31 1.96 18.53
CA ASP A 57 -2.14 2.09 19.72
C ASP A 57 -3.56 1.60 19.40
N PRO A 58 -4.07 0.55 20.08
CA PRO A 58 -5.39 -0.02 19.81
C PRO A 58 -6.55 0.93 20.16
N ASP A 59 -6.30 1.96 20.95
CA ASP A 59 -7.30 2.96 21.34
C ASP A 59 -7.50 4.04 20.26
N VAL A 60 -6.58 4.13 19.30
CA VAL A 60 -6.63 5.12 18.22
C VAL A 60 -7.31 4.54 16.99
N LYS A 61 -8.34 5.23 16.50
CA LYS A 61 -9.18 4.79 15.37
C LYS A 61 -9.27 5.85 14.30
N ILE A 62 -9.33 5.44 13.03
CA ILE A 62 -9.47 6.35 11.89
C ILE A 62 -10.93 6.57 11.58
N ASN A 63 -11.33 7.83 11.43
CA ASN A 63 -12.70 8.22 11.13
C ASN A 63 -13.09 7.87 9.69
N THR A 64 -14.37 7.53 9.50
CA THR A 64 -14.97 7.37 8.17
C THR A 64 -15.41 8.72 7.57
N THR A 65 -15.60 9.72 8.43
CA THR A 65 -16.08 11.06 8.03
C THR A 65 -15.25 12.13 8.75
N PRO A 66 -14.50 13.00 8.02
CA PRO A 66 -14.23 12.87 6.59
C PRO A 66 -13.37 11.63 6.28
N PRO A 67 -13.55 11.02 5.10
CA PRO A 67 -12.77 9.84 4.72
C PRO A 67 -11.30 10.18 4.44
N PRO A 68 -10.39 9.21 4.53
CA PRO A 68 -9.03 9.38 4.06
C PRO A 68 -8.97 9.87 2.62
N ARG A 69 -8.01 10.72 2.32
CA ARG A 69 -7.80 11.31 0.99
C ARG A 69 -6.36 11.08 0.56
N LEU A 70 -6.21 10.58 -0.65
CA LEU A 70 -4.93 10.45 -1.33
C LEU A 70 -4.83 11.57 -2.36
N LYS A 71 -3.73 12.32 -2.33
CA LYS A 71 -3.36 13.28 -3.37
C LYS A 71 -2.06 12.82 -4.00
N LEU A 72 -2.08 12.50 -5.28
CA LEU A 72 -0.90 12.10 -6.04
C LEU A 72 -0.15 13.31 -6.57
N ASP A 73 1.16 13.18 -6.74
CA ASP A 73 2.00 14.22 -7.34
C ASP A 73 1.72 14.28 -8.84
N GLU A 74 1.08 15.35 -9.29
CA GLU A 74 0.74 15.60 -10.68
C GLU A 74 1.96 15.73 -11.60
N ALA A 75 3.12 16.09 -11.04
CA ALA A 75 4.36 16.24 -11.83
C ALA A 75 4.83 14.92 -12.42
N GLN A 76 4.50 13.79 -11.80
CA GLN A 76 4.94 12.46 -12.24
C GLN A 76 4.11 11.88 -13.40
N LYS A 77 2.88 12.37 -13.64
CA LYS A 77 2.00 12.01 -14.77
C LYS A 77 1.83 10.51 -15.05
N VAL A 78 1.98 9.66 -14.04
CA VAL A 78 1.85 8.21 -14.19
C VAL A 78 0.49 7.73 -13.69
N LEU A 79 0.08 8.24 -12.53
CA LEU A 79 -1.20 7.94 -11.91
C LEU A 79 -1.97 9.24 -11.65
N ALA A 80 -3.29 9.18 -11.75
CA ALA A 80 -4.19 10.26 -11.35
C ALA A 80 -5.32 9.69 -10.48
N GLU A 81 -5.75 10.47 -9.48
CA GLU A 81 -6.91 10.12 -8.67
C GLU A 81 -8.17 10.09 -9.54
N LYS A 82 -9.03 9.12 -9.34
CA LYS A 82 -10.23 8.95 -10.15
C LYS A 82 -11.51 9.24 -9.40
N THR A 83 -11.62 8.74 -8.19
CA THR A 83 -12.84 8.86 -7.36
C THR A 83 -12.49 8.80 -5.88
N ALA A 84 -13.51 9.04 -5.02
CA ALA A 84 -13.38 8.82 -3.59
C ALA A 84 -12.96 7.37 -3.27
N PRO A 85 -12.28 7.15 -2.14
CA PRO A 85 -11.83 5.82 -1.75
C PRO A 85 -13.00 4.86 -1.58
N LYS A 86 -12.81 3.64 -2.02
CA LYS A 86 -13.68 2.52 -1.66
C LYS A 86 -13.34 2.12 -0.23
N ARG A 87 -14.32 2.19 0.65
CA ARG A 87 -14.17 1.81 2.04
C ARG A 87 -14.48 0.33 2.21
N ALA A 88 -13.68 -0.35 3.01
CA ALA A 88 -14.06 -1.60 3.62
C ALA A 88 -14.81 -1.29 4.92
N GLY A 89 -15.98 -1.88 5.11
CA GLY A 89 -16.85 -1.69 6.27
C GLY A 89 -18.25 -1.21 5.92
N ALA A 90 -19.15 -1.24 6.90
CA ALA A 90 -20.51 -0.79 6.75
C ALA A 90 -20.57 0.74 6.57
N PRO A 91 -21.48 1.28 5.72
CA PRO A 91 -21.54 2.71 5.42
C PRO A 91 -21.85 3.60 6.64
N ASP A 92 -22.42 3.04 7.70
CA ASP A 92 -22.83 3.76 8.91
C ASP A 92 -21.81 3.71 10.06
N GLU A 93 -20.68 3.04 9.88
CA GLU A 93 -19.67 2.96 10.91
C GLU A 93 -18.88 4.28 11.03
N LYS A 94 -18.71 4.73 12.28
CA LYS A 94 -17.96 5.94 12.61
C LYS A 94 -16.47 5.81 12.30
N TYR A 95 -15.94 4.60 12.40
CA TYR A 95 -14.51 4.29 12.23
C TYR A 95 -14.29 3.25 11.16
N LEU A 96 -13.12 3.34 10.51
CA LEU A 96 -12.69 2.35 9.54
C LEU A 96 -12.37 1.01 10.22
N ASP A 97 -12.73 -0.07 9.56
CA ASP A 97 -12.21 -1.40 9.88
C ASP A 97 -10.80 -1.51 9.27
N LEU A 98 -9.77 -1.44 10.12
CA LEU A 98 -8.36 -1.46 9.72
C LEU A 98 -7.84 -2.87 9.38
N THR A 99 -8.68 -3.91 9.48
CA THR A 99 -8.33 -5.26 8.98
C THR A 99 -8.28 -5.30 7.45
N PHE A 100 -8.89 -4.30 6.79
CA PHE A 100 -8.90 -4.15 5.34
C PHE A 100 -8.18 -2.87 4.91
N PRO A 101 -7.49 -2.89 3.75
CA PRO A 101 -6.91 -1.69 3.20
C PRO A 101 -7.98 -0.70 2.73
N VAL A 102 -7.65 0.59 2.79
CA VAL A 102 -8.42 1.63 2.11
C VAL A 102 -7.97 1.67 0.66
N VAL A 103 -8.90 1.48 -0.28
CA VAL A 103 -8.59 1.37 -1.71
C VAL A 103 -8.95 2.65 -2.43
N PHE A 104 -7.96 3.25 -3.11
CA PHE A 104 -8.11 4.44 -3.94
C PHE A 104 -8.04 4.05 -5.41
N PRO A 105 -9.16 4.15 -6.15
CA PRO A 105 -9.14 3.97 -7.60
C PRO A 105 -8.31 5.06 -8.28
N VAL A 106 -7.43 4.65 -9.20
CA VAL A 106 -6.56 5.57 -9.95
C VAL A 106 -6.65 5.30 -11.44
N ALA A 107 -6.38 6.32 -12.24
CA ALA A 107 -6.15 6.18 -13.68
C ALA A 107 -4.65 6.09 -13.95
N VAL A 108 -4.26 5.22 -14.86
CA VAL A 108 -2.89 5.17 -15.39
C VAL A 108 -2.84 6.10 -16.58
N THR A 109 -2.15 7.23 -16.44
CA THR A 109 -2.12 8.32 -17.43
C THR A 109 -0.95 8.25 -18.39
N SER A 110 0.07 7.46 -18.07
CA SER A 110 1.22 7.22 -18.93
C SER A 110 1.64 5.74 -18.85
N PRO A 111 2.22 5.19 -19.93
CA PRO A 111 2.75 3.84 -19.88
C PRO A 111 3.79 3.69 -18.76
N VAL A 112 3.64 2.64 -17.96
CA VAL A 112 4.61 2.29 -16.92
C VAL A 112 5.69 1.44 -17.58
N HIS A 113 6.94 1.88 -17.54
CA HIS A 113 8.09 1.14 -18.03
C HIS A 113 8.92 0.64 -16.85
N GLY A 114 8.97 -0.67 -16.67
CA GLY A 114 9.68 -1.27 -15.55
C GLY A 114 9.02 -0.99 -14.21
N GLU A 115 9.81 -0.54 -13.25
CA GLU A 115 9.34 -0.12 -11.91
C GLU A 115 9.53 1.39 -11.75
N GLN A 116 8.46 2.07 -11.35
CA GLN A 116 8.46 3.50 -11.10
C GLN A 116 7.86 3.76 -9.72
N THR A 117 8.37 4.78 -9.01
CA THR A 117 7.80 5.20 -7.72
C THR A 117 6.99 6.46 -7.92
N VAL A 118 5.71 6.39 -7.61
CA VAL A 118 4.80 7.54 -7.61
C VAL A 118 4.70 8.11 -6.20
N LYS A 119 4.92 9.41 -6.04
CA LYS A 119 4.76 10.10 -4.76
C LYS A 119 3.35 10.60 -4.58
N GLY A 120 2.90 10.63 -3.33
CA GLY A 120 1.61 11.16 -2.94
C GLY A 120 1.58 11.60 -1.50
N ALA A 121 0.51 12.27 -1.12
CA ALA A 121 0.23 12.66 0.26
C ALA A 121 -1.11 12.07 0.68
N LEU A 122 -1.12 11.40 1.82
CA LEU A 122 -2.31 10.85 2.45
C LEU A 122 -2.75 11.77 3.57
N THR A 123 -4.03 12.12 3.61
CA THR A 123 -4.65 12.85 4.72
C THR A 123 -5.75 12.00 5.33
N PHE A 124 -5.78 11.90 6.64
CA PHE A 124 -6.79 11.16 7.38
C PHE A 124 -7.06 11.81 8.73
N TYR A 125 -8.20 11.46 9.34
CA TYR A 125 -8.58 11.96 10.67
C TYR A 125 -8.72 10.78 11.61
N TYR A 126 -8.19 10.92 12.81
CA TYR A 126 -8.18 9.85 13.80
C TYR A 126 -8.42 10.39 15.22
N CYS A 127 -8.99 9.56 16.06
CA CYS A 127 -9.36 9.91 17.43
C CYS A 127 -8.87 8.85 18.41
N SER A 128 -8.47 9.30 19.60
CA SER A 128 -8.29 8.45 20.77
C SER A 128 -9.55 8.50 21.62
N HIS A 129 -10.14 7.34 21.85
CA HIS A 129 -11.31 7.22 22.71
C HIS A 129 -10.99 7.43 24.18
N ARG A 130 -9.86 6.88 24.62
CA ARG A 130 -9.42 6.97 26.01
C ARG A 130 -9.10 8.39 26.43
N GLU A 131 -8.44 9.15 25.55
CA GLU A 131 -7.97 10.50 25.84
C GLU A 131 -8.92 11.59 25.35
N GLY A 132 -9.94 11.25 24.54
CA GLY A 132 -11.00 12.15 24.11
C GLY A 132 -10.58 13.22 23.09
N TRP A 133 -9.52 12.98 22.31
CA TRP A 133 -9.06 13.92 21.28
C TRP A 133 -9.19 13.34 19.86
N CYS A 134 -9.31 14.24 18.88
CA CYS A 134 -9.21 13.92 17.46
C CYS A 134 -8.16 14.79 16.79
N ARG A 135 -7.46 14.24 15.81
CA ARG A 135 -6.38 14.91 15.09
C ARG A 135 -6.43 14.62 13.60
N LYS A 136 -5.85 15.53 12.82
CA LYS A 136 -5.55 15.33 11.41
C LYS A 136 -4.17 14.68 11.28
N GLY A 137 -4.10 13.57 10.58
CA GLY A 137 -2.86 12.92 10.18
C GLY A 137 -2.52 13.22 8.72
N THR A 138 -1.24 13.33 8.42
CA THR A 138 -0.70 13.40 7.06
C THR A 138 0.47 12.44 6.96
N ALA A 139 0.60 11.77 5.81
CA ALA A 139 1.73 10.90 5.52
C ALA A 139 2.15 11.08 4.05
N ASP A 140 3.44 11.23 3.82
CA ASP A 140 4.00 11.18 2.48
C ASP A 140 4.12 9.74 2.06
N LEU A 141 3.61 9.41 0.87
CA LEU A 141 3.59 8.07 0.34
C LEU A 141 4.54 7.92 -0.83
N GLU A 142 5.24 6.81 -0.88
CA GLU A 142 5.96 6.33 -2.05
C GLU A 142 5.30 5.04 -2.52
N ILE A 143 4.74 5.07 -3.74
CA ILE A 143 3.92 4.00 -4.29
C ILE A 143 4.71 3.35 -5.41
N PRO A 144 5.24 2.14 -5.22
CA PRO A 144 5.91 1.41 -6.28
C PRO A 144 4.88 0.92 -7.30
N VAL A 145 5.03 1.34 -8.55
CA VAL A 145 4.17 0.97 -9.67
C VAL A 145 5.00 0.14 -10.65
N LYS A 146 4.56 -1.08 -10.92
CA LYS A 146 5.22 -1.98 -11.87
C LYS A 146 4.40 -2.11 -13.15
N ALA A 147 5.10 -2.16 -14.29
CA ALA A 147 4.50 -2.56 -15.56
C ALA A 147 4.06 -4.02 -15.48
N HIS A 148 2.95 -4.32 -16.11
CA HIS A 148 2.47 -5.68 -16.40
C HIS A 148 2.61 -5.99 -17.87
#